data_cba67cb71b0b72c9fbc68d5bde3ddfc7
#
_entry.id   cba67cb71b0b72c9fbc68d5bde3ddfc7
#
_cell.length_a   1.000
_cell.length_b   1.000
_cell.length_c   1.000
_cell.angle_alpha   90.00
_cell.angle_beta   90.00
_cell.angle_gamma   90.00
#
_symmetry.space_group_name_H-M   'P 1'
#
loop_
_entity.id
_entity.type
_entity.pdbx_description
1 polymer ?
#
loop_
_entity_poly.entity_id
_entity_poly.type
_entity_poly.pdbx_seq_one_letter_code
_entity_poly.pdbx_strand_id
1 'polypeptide(L)'
;IHPRGWVLLALMTVGGKVVAAKYDFVYAGKVWGYQGGWDPDWEEHRVGDVLFGKCFEWAMAQGLTEYDFLGGASVYKERWSTGRRAMGDVVGYSPTLRGQALRVLGRGKQELKRRLPPALLDRARALWRRLQ
;
A
#
# COMPACT_ATOMS: atom_id res chain seq x y z
N ILE A 1 -2.47 -8.32 19.51
CA ILE A 1 -1.70 -9.28 18.69
C ILE A 1 -2.69 -10.35 18.24
N HIS A 2 -2.80 -10.57 16.94
CA HIS A 2 -3.72 -11.57 16.39
C HIS A 2 -3.23 -12.97 16.77
N PRO A 3 -4.05 -13.85 17.37
CA PRO A 3 -3.62 -15.14 17.91
C PRO A 3 -3.05 -16.10 16.85
N ARG A 4 -3.27 -15.84 15.58
CA ARG A 4 -2.76 -16.65 14.46
C ARG A 4 -1.42 -16.19 13.89
N GLY A 5 -0.78 -15.16 14.45
CA GLY A 5 0.49 -14.64 13.94
C GLY A 5 0.42 -14.01 12.52
N TRP A 6 -0.76 -13.62 12.05
CA TRP A 6 -0.96 -13.07 10.71
C TRP A 6 -0.64 -11.58 10.57
N VAL A 7 -0.18 -10.96 11.64
CA VAL A 7 0.11 -9.53 11.69
C VAL A 7 1.54 -9.31 12.15
N LEU A 8 2.28 -8.52 11.39
CA LEU A 8 3.55 -7.94 11.78
C LEU A 8 3.30 -6.46 12.09
N LEU A 9 3.45 -6.09 13.35
CA LEU A 9 3.49 -4.69 13.78
C LEU A 9 4.91 -4.40 14.28
N ALA A 10 5.63 -3.56 13.55
CA ALA A 10 6.98 -3.16 13.89
C ALA A 10 7.02 -1.66 14.25
N LEU A 11 7.67 -1.35 15.36
CA LEU A 11 7.85 0.02 15.84
C LEU A 11 9.34 0.28 16.01
N MET A 12 9.80 1.45 15.57
CA MET A 12 11.13 1.95 15.83
C MET A 12 11.05 3.09 16.85
N THR A 13 11.82 2.98 17.92
CA THR A 13 11.85 3.97 18.97
C THR A 13 13.26 4.55 19.13
N VAL A 14 13.35 5.85 19.38
CA VAL A 14 14.59 6.54 19.74
C VAL A 14 14.30 7.41 20.96
N GLY A 15 15.08 7.25 22.02
CA GLY A 15 14.87 7.97 23.26
C GLY A 15 13.48 7.77 23.88
N GLY A 16 12.84 6.61 23.65
CA GLY A 16 11.48 6.31 24.14
C GLY A 16 10.35 6.84 23.24
N LYS A 17 10.66 7.64 22.21
CA LYS A 17 9.67 8.16 21.25
C LYS A 17 9.58 7.23 20.04
N VAL A 18 8.37 6.89 19.58
CA VAL A 18 8.15 6.15 18.32
C VAL A 18 8.44 7.09 17.16
N VAL A 19 9.40 6.72 16.31
CA VAL A 19 9.84 7.52 15.15
C VAL A 19 9.47 6.90 13.82
N ALA A 20 9.20 5.60 13.78
CA ALA A 20 8.64 4.93 12.60
C ALA A 20 7.80 3.73 13.03
N ALA A 21 6.80 3.40 12.22
CA ALA A 21 5.93 2.27 12.43
C ALA A 21 5.63 1.57 11.12
N LYS A 22 5.43 0.26 11.17
CA LYS A 22 5.05 -0.57 10.04
C LYS A 22 4.02 -1.62 10.46
N TYR A 23 2.99 -1.76 9.65
CA TYR A 23 1.91 -2.71 9.82
C TYR A 23 1.73 -3.53 8.55
N ASP A 24 2.01 -4.81 8.64
CA ASP A 24 1.98 -5.73 7.52
C ASP A 24 1.22 -7.00 7.88
N PHE A 25 0.81 -7.76 6.87
CA PHE A 25 0.21 -9.07 7.06
C PHE A 25 1.22 -10.17 6.76
N VAL A 26 1.14 -11.27 7.50
CA VAL A 26 1.94 -12.47 7.30
C VAL A 26 1.00 -13.62 6.98
N TYR A 27 1.09 -14.14 5.76
CA TYR A 27 0.22 -15.22 5.33
C TYR A 27 0.83 -16.01 4.17
N ALA A 28 0.60 -17.31 4.14
CA ALA A 28 1.05 -18.22 3.08
C ALA A 28 2.56 -18.12 2.77
N GLY A 29 3.40 -18.03 3.83
CA GLY A 29 4.87 -17.98 3.69
C GLY A 29 5.40 -16.63 3.18
N LYS A 30 4.61 -15.58 3.22
CA LYS A 30 4.94 -14.25 2.70
C LYS A 30 4.56 -13.14 3.67
N VAL A 31 5.24 -12.01 3.54
CA VAL A 31 4.82 -10.72 4.11
C VAL A 31 4.10 -9.90 3.03
N TRP A 32 2.97 -9.34 3.40
CA TRP A 32 2.17 -8.44 2.56
C TRP A 32 2.28 -7.04 3.14
N GLY A 33 3.09 -6.19 2.51
CA GLY A 33 3.41 -4.84 2.96
C GLY A 33 2.21 -3.92 2.81
N TYR A 34 1.52 -3.63 3.92
CA TYR A 34 0.27 -2.91 3.89
C TYR A 34 0.43 -1.41 4.16
N GLN A 35 0.94 -1.05 5.33
CA GLN A 35 1.02 0.35 5.77
C GLN A 35 2.32 0.61 6.53
N GLY A 36 2.86 1.80 6.36
CA GLY A 36 4.00 2.28 7.14
C GLY A 36 4.05 3.79 7.14
N GLY A 37 4.75 4.33 8.11
CA GLY A 37 4.96 5.75 8.25
C GLY A 37 6.11 6.06 9.19
N TRP A 38 6.55 7.30 9.17
CA TRP A 38 7.59 7.80 10.05
C TRP A 38 7.27 9.23 10.48
N ASP A 39 7.87 9.66 11.56
CA ASP A 39 7.82 11.02 12.04
C ASP A 39 8.65 11.91 11.08
N PRO A 40 8.04 12.95 10.46
CA PRO A 40 8.74 13.83 9.51
C PRO A 40 10.01 14.48 10.08
N ASP A 41 10.06 14.75 11.37
CA ASP A 41 11.24 15.32 12.03
C ASP A 41 12.47 14.40 11.97
N TRP A 42 12.26 13.12 11.59
CA TRP A 42 13.29 12.09 11.49
C TRP A 42 13.58 11.66 10.02
N GLU A 43 13.07 12.40 9.05
CA GLU A 43 13.21 12.07 7.64
C GLU A 43 14.67 11.98 7.19
N GLU A 44 15.53 12.92 7.62
CA GLU A 44 16.97 12.96 7.31
C GLU A 44 17.69 11.70 7.79
N HIS A 45 17.25 11.10 8.88
CA HIS A 45 17.80 9.86 9.44
C HIS A 45 17.30 8.60 8.75
N ARG A 46 16.39 8.73 7.77
CA ARG A 46 15.85 7.62 6.98
C ARG A 46 15.31 6.47 7.83
N VAL A 47 14.69 6.80 8.96
CA VAL A 47 14.18 5.83 9.95
C VAL A 47 13.19 4.83 9.34
N GLY A 48 12.44 5.23 8.32
CA GLY A 48 11.56 4.35 7.56
C GLY A 48 12.33 3.26 6.82
N ASP A 49 13.43 3.60 6.14
CA ASP A 49 14.28 2.62 5.44
C ASP A 49 14.95 1.66 6.43
N VAL A 50 15.42 2.17 7.59
CA VAL A 50 16.04 1.34 8.65
C VAL A 50 15.01 0.34 9.19
N LEU A 51 13.80 0.79 9.54
CA LEU A 51 12.74 -0.09 10.02
C LEU A 51 12.37 -1.13 8.97
N PHE A 52 12.36 -0.73 7.70
CA PHE A 52 12.07 -1.63 6.58
C PHE A 52 13.11 -2.76 6.49
N GLY A 53 14.40 -2.40 6.53
CA GLY A 53 15.49 -3.38 6.56
C GLY A 53 15.35 -4.39 7.71
N LYS A 54 14.96 -3.92 8.92
CA LYS A 54 14.71 -4.79 10.07
C LYS A 54 13.50 -5.72 9.87
N CYS A 55 12.46 -5.27 9.18
CA CYS A 55 11.35 -6.13 8.81
C CYS A 55 11.77 -7.23 7.81
N PHE A 56 12.69 -6.96 6.89
CA PHE A 56 13.27 -7.97 6.01
C PHE A 56 14.12 -8.98 6.76
N GLU A 57 15.03 -8.52 7.62
CA GLU A 57 15.84 -9.41 8.47
C GLU A 57 14.95 -10.35 9.27
N TRP A 58 13.89 -9.81 9.88
CA TRP A 58 12.92 -10.62 10.62
C TRP A 58 12.21 -11.63 9.71
N ALA A 59 11.73 -11.21 8.54
CA ALA A 59 11.03 -12.09 7.60
C ALA A 59 11.93 -13.26 7.14
N MET A 60 13.20 -12.98 6.84
CA MET A 60 14.17 -14.01 6.50
C MET A 60 14.42 -14.98 7.66
N ALA A 61 14.54 -14.47 8.89
CA ALA A 61 14.70 -15.30 10.08
C ALA A 61 13.48 -16.20 10.36
N GLN A 62 12.27 -15.80 9.92
CA GLN A 62 11.06 -16.63 9.99
C GLN A 62 10.93 -17.63 8.81
N GLY A 63 11.89 -17.66 7.89
CA GLY A 63 11.85 -18.52 6.69
C GLY A 63 10.81 -18.09 5.66
N LEU A 64 10.36 -16.80 5.69
CA LEU A 64 9.43 -16.27 4.72
C LEU A 64 10.16 -16.01 3.40
N THR A 65 9.54 -16.37 2.29
CA THR A 65 10.20 -16.42 0.98
C THR A 65 9.98 -15.18 0.14
N GLU A 66 9.03 -14.34 0.51
CA GLU A 66 8.65 -13.18 -0.29
C GLU A 66 8.14 -12.04 0.60
N TYR A 67 8.50 -10.83 0.20
CA TYR A 67 7.93 -9.59 0.74
C TYR A 67 7.19 -8.86 -0.39
N ASP A 68 5.87 -8.94 -0.42
CA ASP A 68 5.03 -8.32 -1.44
C ASP A 68 4.63 -6.90 -1.02
N PHE A 69 5.03 -5.91 -1.79
CA PHE A 69 4.72 -4.50 -1.53
C PHE A 69 3.32 -4.08 -1.93
N LEU A 70 2.50 -5.01 -2.41
CA LEU A 70 1.16 -4.73 -2.94
C LEU A 70 1.17 -3.73 -4.11
N GLY A 71 -0.01 -3.28 -4.51
CA GLY A 71 -0.15 -2.35 -5.62
C GLY A 71 0.37 -0.94 -5.34
N GLY A 72 0.49 -0.16 -6.40
CA GLY A 72 0.96 1.21 -6.39
C GLY A 72 2.48 1.33 -6.59
N ALA A 73 2.87 2.14 -7.57
CA ALA A 73 4.27 2.48 -7.79
C ALA A 73 4.72 3.57 -6.82
N SER A 74 5.90 3.40 -6.23
CA SER A 74 6.58 4.42 -5.43
C SER A 74 8.08 4.19 -5.44
N VAL A 75 8.85 5.26 -5.32
CA VAL A 75 10.32 5.23 -5.41
C VAL A 75 10.94 4.26 -4.41
N TYR A 76 10.42 4.20 -3.19
CA TYR A 76 10.96 3.28 -2.18
C TYR A 76 10.69 1.80 -2.53
N LYS A 77 9.51 1.48 -3.07
CA LYS A 77 9.19 0.11 -3.50
C LYS A 77 10.13 -0.34 -4.62
N GLU A 78 10.41 0.53 -5.56
CA GLU A 78 11.35 0.23 -6.66
C GLU A 78 12.77 -0.03 -6.16
N ARG A 79 13.21 0.69 -5.15
CA ARG A 79 14.53 0.50 -4.55
C ARG A 79 14.69 -0.87 -3.88
N TRP A 80 13.63 -1.36 -3.23
CA TRP A 80 13.65 -2.59 -2.47
C TRP A 80 13.17 -3.82 -3.25
N SER A 81 12.53 -3.66 -4.40
CA SER A 81 11.98 -4.77 -5.16
C SER A 81 13.00 -5.42 -6.10
N THR A 82 13.00 -6.74 -6.10
CA THR A 82 13.80 -7.58 -7.03
C THR A 82 13.00 -8.01 -8.26
N GLY A 83 11.68 -7.80 -8.26
CA GLY A 83 10.79 -8.19 -9.35
C GLY A 83 9.46 -7.47 -9.30
N ARG A 84 8.67 -7.61 -10.37
CA ARG A 84 7.33 -7.03 -10.50
C ARG A 84 6.35 -8.06 -11.02
N ARG A 85 5.13 -8.01 -10.50
CA ARG A 85 3.99 -8.78 -11.02
C ARG A 85 2.90 -7.85 -11.51
N ALA A 86 2.29 -8.18 -12.65
CA ALA A 86 1.10 -7.50 -13.08
C ALA A 86 -0.05 -7.84 -12.13
N MET A 87 -0.76 -6.82 -11.67
CA MET A 87 -1.97 -6.96 -10.86
C MET A 87 -3.16 -6.45 -11.65
N GLY A 88 -4.31 -7.04 -11.41
CA GLY A 88 -5.57 -6.62 -12.03
C GLY A 88 -6.70 -6.64 -11.02
N ASP A 89 -7.61 -5.70 -11.16
CA ASP A 89 -8.84 -5.67 -10.38
C ASP A 89 -9.95 -6.43 -11.10
N VAL A 90 -10.61 -7.34 -10.40
CA VAL A 90 -11.80 -8.03 -10.90
C VAL A 90 -13.02 -7.43 -10.20
N VAL A 91 -13.90 -6.82 -10.97
CA VAL A 91 -15.13 -6.22 -10.47
C VAL A 91 -16.32 -7.03 -10.94
N GLY A 92 -17.01 -7.68 -10.00
CA GLY A 92 -18.27 -8.39 -10.23
C GLY A 92 -19.46 -7.46 -10.00
N TYR A 93 -20.44 -7.53 -10.91
CA TYR A 93 -21.70 -6.82 -10.77
C TYR A 93 -22.85 -7.82 -10.65
N SER A 94 -23.77 -7.59 -9.72
CA SER A 94 -24.99 -8.39 -9.59
C SER A 94 -25.80 -8.36 -10.91
N PRO A 95 -26.47 -9.46 -11.31
CA PRO A 95 -27.32 -9.51 -12.50
C PRO A 95 -28.61 -8.67 -12.39
N THR A 96 -28.87 -8.09 -11.23
CA THR A 96 -30.04 -7.21 -10.99
C THR A 96 -29.98 -5.91 -11.80
N LEU A 97 -31.11 -5.23 -12.01
CA LEU A 97 -31.17 -3.93 -12.67
C LEU A 97 -30.24 -2.89 -12.03
N ARG A 98 -30.16 -2.89 -10.68
CA ARG A 98 -29.23 -2.04 -9.95
C ARG A 98 -27.75 -2.35 -10.28
N GLY A 99 -27.40 -3.64 -10.32
CA GLY A 99 -26.04 -4.06 -10.68
C GLY A 99 -25.67 -3.70 -12.12
N GLN A 100 -26.62 -3.82 -13.06
CA GLN A 100 -26.42 -3.40 -14.44
C GLN A 100 -26.26 -1.86 -14.56
N ALA A 101 -27.05 -1.09 -13.84
CA ALA A 101 -26.87 0.37 -13.79
C ALA A 101 -25.50 0.77 -13.25
N LEU A 102 -25.03 0.16 -12.16
CA LEU A 102 -23.70 0.40 -11.61
C LEU A 102 -22.58 0.01 -12.57
N ARG A 103 -22.74 -1.09 -13.32
CA ARG A 103 -21.80 -1.49 -14.37
C ARG A 103 -21.66 -0.43 -15.47
N VAL A 104 -22.78 0.10 -15.96
CA VAL A 104 -22.80 1.14 -17.00
C VAL A 104 -22.14 2.42 -16.47
N LEU A 105 -22.50 2.87 -15.28
CA LEU A 105 -21.91 4.05 -14.63
C LEU A 105 -20.41 3.87 -14.38
N GLY A 106 -19.98 2.68 -13.91
CA GLY A 106 -18.58 2.35 -13.69
C GLY A 106 -17.75 2.40 -14.97
N ARG A 107 -18.26 1.83 -16.06
CA ARG A 107 -17.64 1.90 -17.40
C ARG A 107 -17.56 3.32 -17.92
N GLY A 108 -18.64 4.10 -17.80
CA GLY A 108 -18.66 5.49 -18.20
C GLY A 108 -17.63 6.33 -17.45
N LYS A 109 -17.50 6.12 -16.13
CA LYS A 109 -16.49 6.79 -15.29
C LYS A 109 -15.05 6.42 -15.68
N GLN A 110 -14.79 5.14 -16.00
CA GLN A 110 -13.48 4.71 -16.44
C GLN A 110 -13.11 5.28 -17.81
N GLU A 111 -14.06 5.26 -18.76
CA GLU A 111 -13.84 5.82 -20.09
C GLU A 111 -13.63 7.33 -20.05
N LEU A 112 -14.39 8.03 -19.20
CA LEU A 112 -14.20 9.46 -18.97
C LEU A 112 -12.81 9.76 -18.40
N LYS A 113 -12.35 8.99 -17.39
CA LYS A 113 -11.00 9.12 -16.84
C LYS A 113 -9.91 8.88 -17.89
N ARG A 114 -10.14 7.95 -18.82
CA ARG A 114 -9.17 7.63 -19.88
C ARG A 114 -9.05 8.76 -20.92
N ARG A 115 -10.14 9.48 -21.16
CA ARG A 115 -10.19 10.60 -22.13
C ARG A 115 -9.77 11.96 -21.55
N LEU A 116 -9.82 12.10 -20.22
CA LEU A 116 -9.42 13.35 -19.56
C LEU A 116 -7.90 13.46 -19.47
N PRO A 117 -7.34 14.64 -19.80
CA PRO A 117 -5.92 14.90 -19.59
C PRO A 117 -5.50 14.71 -18.12
N PRO A 118 -4.32 14.14 -17.84
CA PRO A 118 -3.84 13.93 -16.46
C PRO A 118 -3.89 15.18 -15.58
N ALA A 119 -3.57 16.34 -16.15
CA ALA A 119 -3.61 17.62 -15.45
C ALA A 119 -4.99 18.00 -14.87
N LEU A 120 -6.08 17.64 -15.55
CA LEU A 120 -7.44 17.88 -15.05
C LEU A 120 -7.81 16.93 -13.92
N LEU A 121 -7.36 15.67 -13.99
CA LEU A 121 -7.57 14.69 -12.93
C LEU A 121 -6.83 15.07 -11.64
N ASP A 122 -5.63 15.61 -11.76
CA ASP A 122 -4.84 16.06 -10.61
C ASP A 122 -5.42 17.32 -9.96
N ARG A 123 -5.93 18.26 -10.76
CA ARG A 123 -6.67 19.41 -10.25
C ARG A 123 -7.94 19.00 -9.49
N ALA A 124 -8.71 18.06 -10.02
CA ALA A 124 -9.91 17.54 -9.35
C ALA A 124 -9.56 16.84 -8.03
N ARG A 125 -8.46 16.04 -7.98
CA ARG A 125 -7.97 15.42 -6.74
C ARG A 125 -7.49 16.45 -5.72
N ALA A 126 -6.83 17.51 -6.16
CA ALA A 126 -6.36 18.59 -5.28
C ALA A 126 -7.54 19.38 -4.67
N LEU A 127 -8.58 19.67 -5.46
CA LEU A 127 -9.82 20.29 -4.97
C LEU A 127 -10.54 19.41 -3.95
N TRP A 128 -10.67 18.11 -4.23
CA TRP A 128 -11.30 17.15 -3.32
C TRP A 128 -10.59 17.08 -1.97
N ARG A 129 -9.25 17.09 -1.96
CA ARG A 129 -8.45 17.09 -0.72
C ARG A 129 -8.59 18.36 0.12
N ARG A 130 -9.02 19.49 -0.46
CA ARG A 130 -9.26 20.74 0.26
C ARG A 130 -10.64 20.83 0.88
N LEU A 131 -11.55 19.92 0.53
CA LEU A 131 -12.92 19.86 1.00
C LEU A 131 -13.15 18.81 2.10
N GLN A 132 -12.11 18.10 2.48
CA GLN A 132 -12.08 17.16 3.61
C GLN A 132 -11.25 17.73 4.76
#